data_ceb36aa59534a5d62796987372149888
#
_entry.id   ceb36aa59534a5d62796987372149888
#
_cell.length_a   1.000
_cell.length_b   1.000
_cell.length_c   1.000
_cell.angle_alpha   90.00
_cell.angle_beta   90.00
_cell.angle_gamma   90.00
#
_symmetry.space_group_name_H-M   'P 1'
#
loop_
_entity.id
_entity.type
_entity.pdbx_description
1 polymer ?
#
loop_
_entity_poly.entity_id
_entity_poly.type
_entity_poly.pdbx_seq_one_letter_code
_entity_poly.pdbx_strand_id
1 'polypeptide(L)'
;IKFGTREETLPLPEDAAEDAKAETVTVDNIINNPNPAWAKAPSELKEEDYKWFYRELYPAQFEEPLFNIHLNVDYPFNLTGILYFPKLNNDLNIQKDRIQLYQNQVFVTDNVEGIVPEFLTLLRGVIDSPDIPLNVSRSYLQADGAVKKISNYITRKVADKLSSLFKKDRKGFEEKWNDIKVVIEYGMLSEDKFFEKAEKFALFPTTDGDYFTYEELQEKVKDSQTD
;
A
#
# COMPACT_ATOMS: atom_id res chain seq x y z
N ILE A 1 19.64 -16.80 4.86
CA ILE A 1 20.98 -17.38 4.58
C ILE A 1 21.97 -16.72 5.51
N LYS A 2 22.62 -17.54 6.33
CA LYS A 2 23.72 -17.12 7.20
C LYS A 2 25.00 -17.02 6.36
N PHE A 3 25.61 -15.84 6.33
CA PHE A 3 26.85 -15.61 5.60
C PHE A 3 27.90 -14.98 6.52
N GLY A 4 28.59 -15.85 7.29
CA GLY A 4 29.59 -15.41 8.25
C GLY A 4 28.99 -14.74 9.49
N THR A 5 29.78 -13.91 10.12
CA THR A 5 29.43 -13.15 11.32
C THR A 5 29.72 -11.67 11.10
N ARG A 6 29.00 -10.78 11.81
CA ARG A 6 29.27 -9.35 11.88
C ARG A 6 29.37 -8.88 13.33
N GLU A 7 30.10 -7.82 13.56
CA GLU A 7 30.13 -7.16 14.84
C GLU A 7 28.98 -6.16 14.93
N GLU A 8 28.22 -6.22 16.01
CA GLU A 8 27.12 -5.30 16.28
C GLU A 8 27.35 -4.64 17.64
N THR A 9 27.32 -3.31 17.65
CA THR A 9 27.49 -2.54 18.86
C THR A 9 26.15 -2.38 19.56
N LEU A 10 26.03 -2.90 20.78
CA LEU A 10 24.80 -2.78 21.55
C LEU A 10 24.59 -1.33 21.98
N PRO A 11 23.34 -0.84 21.93
CA PRO A 11 23.02 0.49 22.43
C PRO A 11 23.29 0.52 23.95
N LEU A 12 23.89 1.62 24.41
CA LEU A 12 24.09 1.83 25.83
C LEU A 12 22.72 2.00 26.53
N PRO A 13 22.56 1.44 27.76
CA PRO A 13 21.38 1.73 28.57
C PRO A 13 21.20 3.23 28.80
N GLU A 14 19.95 3.69 28.92
CA GLU A 14 19.66 5.12 29.15
C GLU A 14 20.33 5.70 30.42
N ASP A 15 20.66 4.83 31.39
CA ASP A 15 21.34 5.18 32.64
C ASP A 15 22.87 4.96 32.62
N ALA A 16 23.46 4.76 31.42
CA ALA A 16 24.89 4.50 31.32
C ALA A 16 25.73 5.72 31.71
N ALA A 17 26.81 5.49 32.47
CA ALA A 17 27.76 6.56 32.83
C ALA A 17 28.41 7.16 31.56
N GLU A 18 28.80 8.46 31.61
CA GLU A 18 29.39 9.19 30.46
C GLU A 18 30.63 8.51 29.86
N ASP A 19 31.34 7.66 30.63
CA ASP A 19 32.50 6.90 30.17
C ASP A 19 32.21 5.44 29.76
N ALA A 20 30.93 5.02 29.68
CA ALA A 20 30.59 3.68 29.36
C ALA A 20 30.93 3.37 27.87
N LYS A 21 31.74 2.34 27.66
CA LYS A 21 32.02 1.85 26.30
C LYS A 21 30.91 0.93 25.86
N ALA A 22 30.40 1.16 24.64
CA ALA A 22 29.45 0.27 24.03
C ALA A 22 30.05 -1.13 23.84
N GLU A 23 29.30 -2.14 24.25
CA GLU A 23 29.72 -3.53 24.11
C GLU A 23 29.50 -3.98 22.67
N THR A 24 30.53 -4.58 22.06
CA THR A 24 30.43 -5.13 20.71
C THR A 24 30.26 -6.62 20.80
N VAL A 25 29.17 -7.13 20.23
CA VAL A 25 28.88 -8.57 20.16
C VAL A 25 28.98 -9.07 18.74
N THR A 26 29.47 -10.28 18.59
CA THR A 26 29.53 -10.94 17.29
C THR A 26 28.22 -11.69 17.05
N VAL A 27 27.46 -11.27 16.02
CA VAL A 27 26.19 -11.88 15.63
C VAL A 27 26.30 -12.54 14.26
N ASP A 28 25.41 -13.48 13.99
CA ASP A 28 25.32 -14.09 12.66
C ASP A 28 24.95 -13.03 11.61
N ASN A 29 25.71 -12.98 10.53
CA ASN A 29 25.40 -12.14 9.40
C ASN A 29 24.34 -12.81 8.51
N ILE A 30 23.08 -12.51 8.74
CA ILE A 30 21.95 -12.99 7.94
C ILE A 30 21.71 -12.00 6.82
N ILE A 31 21.95 -12.41 5.58
CA ILE A 31 21.90 -11.54 4.38
C ILE A 31 20.51 -11.42 3.73
N ASN A 32 19.54 -12.17 4.21
CA ASN A 32 18.15 -12.09 3.77
C ASN A 32 17.22 -12.00 4.98
N ASN A 33 16.09 -11.36 4.81
CA ASN A 33 15.04 -11.35 5.84
C ASN A 33 14.21 -12.64 5.72
N PRO A 34 14.37 -13.67 6.58
CA PRO A 34 13.61 -14.91 6.50
C PRO A 34 12.18 -14.76 7.02
N ASN A 35 11.84 -13.60 7.58
CA ASN A 35 10.55 -13.37 8.24
C ASN A 35 10.03 -11.95 7.91
N PRO A 36 9.82 -11.65 6.61
CA PRO A 36 9.46 -10.31 6.18
C PRO A 36 8.07 -9.90 6.70
N ALA A 37 7.88 -8.59 6.88
CA ALA A 37 6.64 -8.05 7.45
C ALA A 37 5.38 -8.49 6.69
N TRP A 38 5.46 -8.58 5.35
CA TRP A 38 4.30 -8.96 4.53
C TRP A 38 3.89 -10.43 4.63
N ALA A 39 4.76 -11.30 5.15
CA ALA A 39 4.46 -12.72 5.35
C ALA A 39 3.80 -13.01 6.71
N LYS A 40 3.80 -12.03 7.63
CA LYS A 40 3.18 -12.16 8.95
C LYS A 40 1.67 -11.92 8.88
N ALA A 41 0.93 -12.42 9.86
CA ALA A 41 -0.49 -12.08 9.98
C ALA A 41 -0.66 -10.62 10.39
N PRO A 42 -1.72 -9.92 9.91
CA PRO A 42 -1.99 -8.52 10.30
C PRO A 42 -2.08 -8.31 11.82
N SER A 43 -2.52 -9.33 12.56
CA SER A 43 -2.64 -9.30 14.03
C SER A 43 -1.30 -9.32 14.78
N GLU A 44 -0.21 -9.68 14.09
CA GLU A 44 1.15 -9.76 14.64
C GLU A 44 1.93 -8.45 14.44
N LEU A 45 1.37 -7.51 13.67
CA LEU A 45 2.02 -6.25 13.34
C LEU A 45 1.31 -5.07 13.98
N LYS A 46 2.11 -4.12 14.46
CA LYS A 46 1.68 -2.81 14.96
C LYS A 46 1.88 -1.74 13.89
N GLU A 47 1.34 -0.57 14.11
CA GLU A 47 1.47 0.57 13.20
C GLU A 47 2.95 0.95 12.95
N GLU A 48 3.79 0.86 13.99
CA GLU A 48 5.21 1.12 13.90
C GLU A 48 5.94 0.14 12.98
N ASP A 49 5.52 -1.14 12.97
CA ASP A 49 6.12 -2.17 12.11
C ASP A 49 5.86 -1.87 10.63
N TYR A 50 4.65 -1.39 10.29
CA TYR A 50 4.32 -0.97 8.92
C TYR A 50 5.14 0.25 8.49
N LYS A 51 5.32 1.24 9.36
CA LYS A 51 6.12 2.43 9.07
C LYS A 51 7.60 2.08 8.92
N TRP A 52 8.12 1.22 9.79
CA TRP A 52 9.49 0.76 9.71
C TRP A 52 9.73 0.00 8.39
N PHE A 53 8.84 -0.91 8.03
CA PHE A 53 8.93 -1.66 6.78
C PHE A 53 8.85 -0.74 5.55
N TYR A 54 8.03 0.30 5.57
CA TYR A 54 8.01 1.30 4.50
C TYR A 54 9.36 2.00 4.33
N ARG A 55 10.01 2.39 5.43
CA ARG A 55 11.33 3.01 5.40
C ARG A 55 12.43 2.04 4.95
N GLU A 56 12.29 0.75 5.27
CA GLU A 56 13.20 -0.30 4.77
C GLU A 56 13.10 -0.45 3.25
N LEU A 57 11.88 -0.45 2.70
CA LEU A 57 11.64 -0.55 1.26
C LEU A 57 12.09 0.71 0.49
N TYR A 58 11.89 1.88 1.08
CA TYR A 58 12.08 3.17 0.43
C TYR A 58 12.95 4.12 1.28
N PRO A 59 14.24 3.81 1.47
CA PRO A 59 15.12 4.57 2.38
C PRO A 59 15.36 6.02 1.94
N ALA A 60 15.13 6.34 0.67
CA ALA A 60 15.22 7.71 0.14
C ALA A 60 13.94 8.54 0.33
N GLN A 61 12.85 7.93 0.85
CA GLN A 61 11.60 8.61 1.11
C GLN A 61 11.55 9.09 2.56
N PHE A 62 11.48 10.39 2.75
CA PHE A 62 11.40 11.02 4.07
C PHE A 62 9.96 11.13 4.59
N GLU A 63 8.98 11.08 3.69
CA GLU A 63 7.57 11.21 4.04
C GLU A 63 6.96 9.85 4.38
N GLU A 64 6.15 9.83 5.42
CA GLU A 64 5.39 8.64 5.79
C GLU A 64 4.22 8.43 4.81
N PRO A 65 3.83 7.17 4.56
CA PRO A 65 2.64 6.88 3.76
C PRO A 65 1.38 7.34 4.49
N LEU A 66 0.35 7.71 3.74
CA LEU A 66 -0.94 8.14 4.29
C LEU A 66 -1.63 7.03 5.09
N PHE A 67 -1.54 5.81 4.60
CA PHE A 67 -2.01 4.57 5.23
C PHE A 67 -1.49 3.36 4.48
N ASN A 68 -1.70 2.18 5.06
CA ASN A 68 -1.32 0.89 4.49
C ASN A 68 -2.53 -0.02 4.30
N ILE A 69 -2.36 -1.02 3.43
CA ILE A 69 -3.31 -2.10 3.19
C ILE A 69 -2.54 -3.41 3.28
N HIS A 70 -2.83 -4.21 4.29
CA HIS A 70 -2.25 -5.54 4.42
C HIS A 70 -3.09 -6.57 3.67
N LEU A 71 -2.45 -7.28 2.76
CA LEU A 71 -3.02 -8.39 1.99
C LEU A 71 -2.58 -9.69 2.64
N ASN A 72 -3.54 -10.55 2.97
CA ASN A 72 -3.27 -11.88 3.51
C ASN A 72 -4.46 -12.76 3.17
N VAL A 73 -4.27 -13.66 2.21
CA VAL A 73 -5.27 -14.63 1.77
C VAL A 73 -4.58 -15.89 1.25
N ASP A 74 -5.11 -17.03 1.59
CA ASP A 74 -4.62 -18.36 1.26
C ASP A 74 -5.63 -19.21 0.44
N TYR A 75 -6.85 -18.75 0.30
CA TYR A 75 -7.87 -19.38 -0.54
C TYR A 75 -8.79 -18.33 -1.17
N PRO A 76 -9.12 -18.41 -2.45
CA PRO A 76 -8.82 -19.46 -3.47
C PRO A 76 -7.47 -19.30 -4.18
N PHE A 77 -6.62 -18.44 -3.72
CA PHE A 77 -5.24 -18.22 -4.17
C PHE A 77 -4.40 -17.76 -2.98
N ASN A 78 -3.09 -17.92 -3.08
CA ASN A 78 -2.17 -17.43 -2.08
C ASN A 78 -1.68 -16.04 -2.46
N LEU A 79 -1.92 -15.07 -1.58
CA LEU A 79 -1.43 -13.71 -1.75
C LEU A 79 -1.15 -13.11 -0.38
N THR A 80 0.07 -12.68 -0.19
CA THR A 80 0.48 -11.83 0.93
C THR A 80 1.03 -10.51 0.39
N GLY A 81 1.06 -9.48 1.21
CA GLY A 81 1.61 -8.20 0.77
C GLY A 81 1.23 -7.06 1.68
N ILE A 82 1.94 -5.95 1.52
CA ILE A 82 1.60 -4.69 2.15
C ILE A 82 1.69 -3.61 1.08
N LEU A 83 0.57 -2.97 0.81
CA LEU A 83 0.49 -1.82 -0.08
C LEU A 83 0.40 -0.54 0.74
N TYR A 84 1.02 0.51 0.24
CA TYR A 84 1.03 1.84 0.84
C TYR A 84 0.48 2.87 -0.10
N PHE A 85 -0.36 3.76 0.41
CA PHE A 85 -0.71 4.99 -0.27
C PHE A 85 0.36 6.03 0.03
N PRO A 86 1.17 6.42 -0.96
CA PRO A 86 2.15 7.47 -0.78
C PRO A 86 1.45 8.82 -0.67
N LYS A 87 2.10 9.78 -0.05
CA LYS A 87 1.73 11.18 -0.19
C LYS A 87 2.17 11.63 -1.58
N LEU A 88 1.21 12.01 -2.42
CA LEU A 88 1.49 12.46 -3.78
C LEU A 88 1.86 13.94 -3.74
N ASN A 89 3.13 14.23 -3.53
CA ASN A 89 3.65 15.57 -3.78
C ASN A 89 3.66 15.84 -5.28
N ASN A 90 3.47 17.10 -5.70
CA ASN A 90 3.49 17.54 -7.10
C ASN A 90 4.81 17.26 -7.85
N ASP A 91 5.75 16.58 -7.22
CA ASP A 91 7.01 16.18 -7.85
C ASP A 91 6.78 15.00 -8.78
N LEU A 92 7.02 15.25 -10.06
CA LEU A 92 6.95 14.32 -11.20
C LEU A 92 7.88 13.09 -11.08
N ASN A 93 8.47 12.81 -9.92
CA ASN A 93 9.29 11.64 -9.63
C ASN A 93 8.49 10.37 -9.24
N ILE A 94 7.22 10.31 -9.61
CA ILE A 94 6.30 9.18 -9.34
C ILE A 94 6.81 7.83 -9.86
N GLN A 95 7.81 7.82 -10.75
CA GLN A 95 8.22 6.61 -11.47
C GLN A 95 9.25 5.72 -10.78
N LYS A 96 9.87 6.10 -9.67
CA LYS A 96 10.99 5.32 -9.09
C LYS A 96 10.57 4.26 -8.05
N ASP A 97 9.50 4.51 -7.33
CA ASP A 97 9.11 3.64 -6.22
C ASP A 97 7.81 2.90 -6.58
N ARG A 98 7.96 1.69 -7.05
CA ARG A 98 6.87 0.84 -7.56
C ARG A 98 6.50 -0.25 -6.57
N ILE A 99 5.36 -0.91 -6.81
CA ILE A 99 5.04 -2.16 -6.15
C ILE A 99 6.04 -3.22 -6.61
N GLN A 100 6.65 -3.91 -5.66
CA GLN A 100 7.58 -5.01 -5.90
C GLN A 100 6.82 -6.33 -5.86
N LEU A 101 6.99 -7.15 -6.90
CA LEU A 101 6.45 -8.51 -6.95
C LEU A 101 7.48 -9.50 -6.43
N TYR A 102 7.03 -10.32 -5.50
CA TYR A 102 7.75 -11.48 -4.98
C TYR A 102 6.99 -12.76 -5.30
N GLN A 103 7.71 -13.87 -5.34
CA GLN A 103 7.15 -15.22 -5.36
C GLN A 103 7.89 -16.07 -4.32
N ASN A 104 7.15 -16.54 -3.30
CA ASN A 104 7.72 -17.24 -2.16
C ASN A 104 8.91 -16.49 -1.54
N GLN A 105 8.75 -15.19 -1.30
CA GLN A 105 9.75 -14.28 -0.73
C GLN A 105 11.00 -14.07 -1.62
N VAL A 106 10.95 -14.47 -2.89
CA VAL A 106 11.99 -14.20 -3.88
C VAL A 106 11.55 -13.05 -4.77
N PHE A 107 12.35 -12.00 -4.86
CA PHE A 107 12.06 -10.85 -5.74
C PHE A 107 12.00 -11.30 -7.22
N VAL A 108 10.96 -10.86 -7.91
CA VAL A 108 10.71 -11.17 -9.32
C VAL A 108 10.88 -9.92 -10.18
N THR A 109 10.11 -8.87 -9.89
CA THR A 109 10.11 -7.64 -10.68
C THR A 109 9.48 -6.49 -9.89
N ASP A 110 9.75 -5.28 -10.29
CA ASP A 110 9.06 -4.05 -9.86
C ASP A 110 8.04 -3.55 -10.91
N ASN A 111 7.89 -4.27 -12.01
CA ASN A 111 6.87 -4.01 -13.01
C ASN A 111 5.67 -4.95 -12.82
N VAL A 112 4.59 -4.41 -12.25
CA VAL A 112 3.35 -5.14 -11.95
C VAL A 112 2.23 -4.86 -12.96
N GLU A 113 2.58 -4.32 -14.13
CA GLU A 113 1.63 -4.11 -15.23
C GLU A 113 0.95 -5.43 -15.65
N GLY A 114 -0.38 -5.40 -15.70
CA GLY A 114 -1.20 -6.59 -16.02
C GLY A 114 -1.46 -7.49 -14.81
N ILE A 115 -0.83 -7.26 -13.67
CA ILE A 115 -1.06 -7.99 -12.41
C ILE A 115 -2.02 -7.20 -11.51
N VAL A 116 -1.79 -5.90 -11.38
CA VAL A 116 -2.71 -4.98 -10.70
C VAL A 116 -3.34 -4.03 -11.71
N PRO A 117 -4.56 -3.51 -11.45
CA PRO A 117 -5.15 -2.46 -12.28
C PRO A 117 -4.24 -1.25 -12.38
N GLU A 118 -4.31 -0.55 -13.51
CA GLU A 118 -3.40 0.53 -13.82
C GLU A 118 -3.45 1.67 -12.80
N PHE A 119 -4.64 2.03 -12.31
CA PHE A 119 -4.81 3.06 -11.28
C PHE A 119 -4.13 2.72 -9.94
N LEU A 120 -3.90 1.43 -9.65
CA LEU A 120 -3.20 0.98 -8.45
C LEU A 120 -1.66 0.96 -8.61
N THR A 121 -1.14 1.19 -9.80
CA THR A 121 0.32 1.30 -10.02
C THR A 121 0.93 2.54 -9.38
N LEU A 122 0.09 3.49 -8.95
CA LEU A 122 0.50 4.65 -8.15
C LEU A 122 0.80 4.29 -6.69
N LEU A 123 0.38 3.12 -6.23
CA LEU A 123 0.69 2.61 -4.90
C LEU A 123 2.13 2.10 -4.84
N ARG A 124 2.63 1.96 -3.63
CA ARG A 124 3.93 1.39 -3.31
C ARG A 124 3.77 0.15 -2.46
N GLY A 125 4.82 -0.64 -2.29
CA GLY A 125 4.81 -1.78 -1.39
C GLY A 125 5.25 -3.07 -2.04
N VAL A 126 4.76 -4.18 -1.46
CA VAL A 126 5.12 -5.54 -1.86
C VAL A 126 3.85 -6.36 -2.06
N ILE A 127 3.83 -7.17 -3.10
CA ILE A 127 2.91 -8.30 -3.28
C ILE A 127 3.72 -9.58 -3.47
N ASP A 128 3.32 -10.66 -2.83
CA ASP A 128 3.96 -11.96 -2.89
C ASP A 128 2.91 -13.03 -3.15
N SER A 129 3.02 -13.72 -4.28
CA SER A 129 2.07 -14.77 -4.67
C SER A 129 2.74 -15.83 -5.53
N PRO A 130 2.68 -17.11 -5.12
CA PRO A 130 3.12 -18.22 -5.95
C PRO A 130 2.20 -18.49 -7.15
N ASP A 131 0.98 -17.96 -7.12
CA ASP A 131 -0.04 -18.20 -8.15
C ASP A 131 0.07 -17.22 -9.34
N ILE A 132 0.98 -16.25 -9.27
CA ILE A 132 1.29 -15.35 -10.40
C ILE A 132 2.36 -16.03 -11.27
N PRO A 133 2.06 -16.32 -12.57
CA PRO A 133 3.02 -17.00 -13.44
C PRO A 133 4.24 -16.12 -13.73
N LEU A 134 5.42 -16.72 -13.71
CA LEU A 134 6.70 -16.08 -14.06
C LEU A 134 6.94 -16.13 -15.58
N ASN A 135 7.71 -15.16 -16.08
CA ASN A 135 8.23 -15.15 -17.45
C ASN A 135 7.18 -15.17 -18.58
N VAL A 136 6.05 -14.52 -18.38
CA VAL A 136 4.97 -14.44 -19.38
C VAL A 136 4.77 -13.00 -19.86
N SER A 137 4.28 -12.87 -21.09
CA SER A 137 3.98 -11.56 -21.67
C SER A 137 2.81 -10.88 -20.96
N ARG A 138 2.75 -9.55 -20.99
CA ARG A 138 1.64 -8.74 -20.43
C ARG A 138 0.27 -9.24 -20.91
N SER A 139 0.14 -9.58 -22.18
CA SER A 139 -1.13 -10.09 -22.75
C SER A 139 -1.55 -11.42 -22.16
N TYR A 140 -0.61 -12.28 -21.82
CA TYR A 140 -0.90 -13.55 -21.14
C TYR A 140 -1.35 -13.30 -19.69
N LEU A 141 -0.64 -12.47 -18.96
CA LEU A 141 -0.99 -12.12 -17.56
C LEU A 141 -2.42 -11.55 -17.48
N GLN A 142 -2.79 -10.67 -18.41
CA GLN A 142 -4.14 -10.10 -18.47
C GLN A 142 -5.24 -11.16 -18.79
N ALA A 143 -4.88 -12.23 -19.48
CA ALA A 143 -5.79 -13.33 -19.80
C ALA A 143 -5.86 -14.39 -18.69
N ASP A 144 -4.85 -14.48 -17.83
CA ASP A 144 -4.76 -15.50 -16.79
C ASP A 144 -5.85 -15.36 -15.72
N GLY A 145 -6.52 -16.47 -15.44
CA GLY A 145 -7.66 -16.49 -14.51
C GLY A 145 -7.25 -16.27 -13.04
N ALA A 146 -6.06 -16.68 -12.62
CA ALA A 146 -5.55 -16.47 -11.27
C ALA A 146 -5.17 -14.99 -11.08
N VAL A 147 -4.47 -14.42 -12.06
CA VAL A 147 -4.10 -12.99 -12.06
C VAL A 147 -5.34 -12.11 -11.98
N LYS A 148 -6.40 -12.40 -12.76
CA LYS A 148 -7.67 -11.65 -12.68
C LYS A 148 -8.32 -11.72 -11.30
N LYS A 149 -8.30 -12.89 -10.65
CA LYS A 149 -8.84 -13.04 -9.29
C LYS A 149 -8.04 -12.23 -8.28
N ILE A 150 -6.70 -12.27 -8.37
CA ILE A 150 -5.78 -11.49 -7.52
C ILE A 150 -6.03 -10.00 -7.73
N SER A 151 -6.05 -9.53 -8.97
CA SER A 151 -6.33 -8.15 -9.33
C SER A 151 -7.66 -7.64 -8.75
N ASN A 152 -8.75 -8.39 -8.96
CA ASN A 152 -10.06 -8.07 -8.41
C ASN A 152 -10.07 -8.05 -6.87
N TYR A 153 -9.32 -8.94 -6.23
CA TYR A 153 -9.21 -8.97 -4.77
C TYR A 153 -8.49 -7.72 -4.25
N ILE A 154 -7.36 -7.36 -4.86
CA ILE A 154 -6.60 -6.15 -4.49
C ILE A 154 -7.50 -4.91 -4.65
N THR A 155 -8.16 -4.75 -5.80
CA THR A 155 -9.11 -3.66 -6.07
C THR A 155 -10.16 -3.54 -4.97
N ARG A 156 -10.78 -4.67 -4.62
CA ARG A 156 -11.79 -4.70 -3.56
C ARG A 156 -11.22 -4.30 -2.20
N LYS A 157 -10.04 -4.79 -1.84
CA LYS A 157 -9.39 -4.46 -0.56
C LYS A 157 -9.02 -2.98 -0.47
N VAL A 158 -8.56 -2.39 -1.57
CA VAL A 158 -8.30 -0.95 -1.65
C VAL A 158 -9.60 -0.16 -1.43
N ALA A 159 -10.67 -0.48 -2.15
CA ALA A 159 -11.96 0.18 -2.00
C ALA A 159 -12.53 0.03 -0.58
N ASP A 160 -12.43 -1.17 0.02
CA ASP A 160 -12.90 -1.44 1.38
C ASP A 160 -12.11 -0.62 2.43
N LYS A 161 -10.79 -0.50 2.24
CA LYS A 161 -9.95 0.33 3.13
C LYS A 161 -10.32 1.80 3.04
N LEU A 162 -10.47 2.34 1.82
CA LEU A 162 -10.88 3.73 1.60
C LEU A 162 -12.25 4.02 2.19
N SER A 163 -13.22 3.14 1.96
CA SER A 163 -14.55 3.24 2.56
C SER A 163 -14.51 3.21 4.10
N SER A 164 -13.66 2.35 4.67
CA SER A 164 -13.49 2.26 6.12
C SER A 164 -12.87 3.54 6.71
N LEU A 165 -11.86 4.10 6.05
CA LEU A 165 -11.23 5.37 6.47
C LEU A 165 -12.24 6.52 6.42
N PHE A 166 -13.00 6.63 5.32
CA PHE A 166 -14.06 7.63 5.16
C PHE A 166 -15.11 7.56 6.29
N LYS A 167 -15.57 6.35 6.61
CA LYS A 167 -16.59 6.15 7.66
C LYS A 167 -16.06 6.37 9.07
N LYS A 168 -14.79 6.04 9.31
CA LYS A 168 -14.18 6.14 10.64
C LYS A 168 -13.79 7.57 11.01
N ASP A 169 -13.27 8.31 10.05
CA ASP A 169 -12.76 9.67 10.23
C ASP A 169 -12.95 10.47 8.92
N ARG A 170 -14.16 11.00 8.75
CA ARG A 170 -14.53 11.82 7.59
C ARG A 170 -13.60 13.00 7.41
N LYS A 171 -13.31 13.73 8.48
CA LYS A 171 -12.49 14.93 8.43
C LYS A 171 -11.04 14.63 8.06
N GLY A 172 -10.45 13.62 8.67
CA GLY A 172 -9.10 13.17 8.31
C GLY A 172 -9.03 12.58 6.89
N PHE A 173 -10.13 12.09 6.33
CA PHE A 173 -10.22 11.67 4.94
C PHE A 173 -10.26 12.88 3.99
N GLU A 174 -11.01 13.94 4.32
CA GLU A 174 -11.04 15.20 3.58
C GLU A 174 -9.67 15.87 3.53
N GLU A 175 -8.95 15.90 4.65
CA GLU A 175 -7.57 16.43 4.72
C GLU A 175 -6.60 15.72 3.77
N LYS A 176 -6.81 14.41 3.54
CA LYS A 176 -6.00 13.58 2.64
C LYS A 176 -6.52 13.56 1.20
N TRP A 177 -7.69 14.16 0.94
CA TRP A 177 -8.37 14.05 -0.35
C TRP A 177 -7.48 14.41 -1.54
N ASN A 178 -6.73 15.51 -1.43
CA ASN A 178 -5.86 15.96 -2.50
C ASN A 178 -4.76 14.95 -2.88
N ASP A 179 -4.32 14.15 -1.92
CA ASP A 179 -3.30 13.12 -2.16
C ASP A 179 -3.88 11.81 -2.70
N ILE A 180 -5.14 11.49 -2.37
CA ILE A 180 -5.77 10.21 -2.75
C ILE A 180 -6.73 10.31 -3.94
N LYS A 181 -7.22 11.50 -4.27
CA LYS A 181 -8.25 11.72 -5.30
C LYS A 181 -7.85 11.15 -6.67
N VAL A 182 -6.59 11.33 -7.08
CA VAL A 182 -6.12 10.86 -8.39
C VAL A 182 -6.29 9.34 -8.54
N VAL A 183 -5.96 8.57 -7.50
CA VAL A 183 -6.14 7.11 -7.49
C VAL A 183 -7.62 6.76 -7.53
N ILE A 184 -8.45 7.47 -6.76
CA ILE A 184 -9.90 7.21 -6.69
C ILE A 184 -10.58 7.56 -8.01
N GLU A 185 -10.36 8.75 -8.54
CA GLU A 185 -10.97 9.22 -9.79
C GLU A 185 -10.55 8.36 -10.98
N TYR A 186 -9.25 8.01 -11.08
CA TYR A 186 -8.78 7.12 -12.13
C TYR A 186 -9.37 5.72 -11.99
N GLY A 187 -9.45 5.19 -10.78
CA GLY A 187 -10.10 3.90 -10.53
C GLY A 187 -11.58 3.91 -10.90
N MET A 188 -12.31 4.99 -10.61
CA MET A 188 -13.72 5.15 -11.00
C MET A 188 -13.90 5.20 -12.53
N LEU A 189 -12.95 5.78 -13.25
CA LEU A 189 -13.01 5.86 -14.72
C LEU A 189 -12.62 4.55 -15.41
N SER A 190 -11.80 3.72 -14.78
CA SER A 190 -11.20 2.52 -15.41
C SER A 190 -11.82 1.20 -14.97
N GLU A 191 -12.52 1.15 -13.81
CA GLU A 191 -12.99 -0.08 -13.19
C GLU A 191 -14.40 0.03 -12.62
N ASP A 192 -15.40 -0.48 -13.31
CA ASP A 192 -16.83 -0.40 -12.91
C ASP A 192 -17.07 -0.89 -11.48
N LYS A 193 -16.46 -2.01 -11.08
CA LYS A 193 -16.60 -2.55 -9.72
C LYS A 193 -15.98 -1.68 -8.64
N PHE A 194 -14.97 -0.91 -9.00
CA PHE A 194 -14.40 0.08 -8.10
C PHE A 194 -15.32 1.29 -8.01
N PHE A 195 -15.87 1.75 -9.14
CA PHE A 195 -16.84 2.85 -9.19
C PHE A 195 -18.02 2.61 -8.24
N GLU A 196 -18.69 1.45 -8.32
CA GLU A 196 -19.85 1.09 -7.47
C GLU A 196 -19.59 1.25 -5.96
N LYS A 197 -18.33 1.13 -5.55
CA LYS A 197 -17.93 1.34 -4.14
C LYS A 197 -17.47 2.76 -3.88
N ALA A 198 -16.71 3.31 -4.82
CA ALA A 198 -16.06 4.61 -4.68
C ALA A 198 -17.04 5.78 -4.71
N GLU A 199 -18.16 5.66 -5.44
CA GLU A 199 -19.24 6.68 -5.47
C GLU A 199 -19.74 7.08 -4.08
N LYS A 200 -19.63 6.16 -3.10
CA LYS A 200 -20.09 6.37 -1.71
C LYS A 200 -19.12 7.14 -0.84
N PHE A 201 -17.88 7.32 -1.28
CA PHE A 201 -16.84 8.04 -0.53
C PHE A 201 -16.00 8.98 -1.39
N ALA A 202 -16.22 9.02 -2.70
CA ALA A 202 -15.61 10.03 -3.56
C ALA A 202 -16.12 11.42 -3.18
N LEU A 203 -15.20 12.38 -3.08
CA LEU A 203 -15.51 13.72 -2.61
C LEU A 203 -15.40 14.76 -3.73
N PHE A 204 -16.31 15.70 -3.69
CA PHE A 204 -16.36 16.85 -4.57
C PHE A 204 -16.11 18.12 -3.75
N PRO A 205 -14.99 18.82 -3.95
CA PRO A 205 -14.71 20.07 -3.27
C PRO A 205 -15.58 21.19 -3.85
N THR A 206 -16.09 22.06 -2.98
CA THR A 206 -16.80 23.27 -3.36
C THR A 206 -15.87 24.48 -3.35
N THR A 207 -16.32 25.57 -3.93
CA THR A 207 -15.62 26.86 -3.91
C THR A 207 -15.42 27.43 -2.51
N ASP A 208 -16.28 27.05 -1.57
CA ASP A 208 -16.23 27.48 -0.18
C ASP A 208 -15.27 26.61 0.68
N GLY A 209 -14.69 25.57 0.07
CA GLY A 209 -13.73 24.68 0.74
C GLY A 209 -14.36 23.48 1.45
N ASP A 210 -15.68 23.31 1.33
CA ASP A 210 -16.37 22.13 1.86
C ASP A 210 -16.26 20.94 0.91
N TYR A 211 -16.40 19.74 1.45
CA TYR A 211 -16.38 18.48 0.70
C TYR A 211 -17.69 17.73 0.84
N PHE A 212 -18.22 17.26 -0.27
CA PHE A 212 -19.46 16.48 -0.33
C PHE A 212 -19.27 15.21 -1.15
N THR A 213 -19.99 14.15 -0.81
CA THR A 213 -20.21 13.02 -1.70
C THR A 213 -21.25 13.40 -2.76
N TYR A 214 -21.39 12.58 -3.80
CA TYR A 214 -22.40 12.81 -4.83
C TYR A 214 -23.83 12.81 -4.24
N GLU A 215 -24.13 11.87 -3.35
CA GLU A 215 -25.41 11.77 -2.65
C GLU A 215 -25.70 13.02 -1.81
N GLU A 216 -24.72 13.50 -1.05
CA GLU A 216 -24.82 14.73 -0.24
C GLU A 216 -25.05 15.96 -1.11
N LEU A 217 -24.40 16.04 -2.30
CA LEU A 217 -24.63 17.13 -3.25
C LEU A 217 -26.04 17.09 -3.83
N GLN A 218 -26.49 15.90 -4.26
CA GLN A 218 -27.88 15.75 -4.75
C GLN A 218 -28.91 16.22 -3.72
N GLU A 219 -28.73 15.82 -2.45
CA GLU A 219 -29.67 16.24 -1.39
C GLU A 219 -29.63 17.76 -1.15
N LYS A 220 -28.41 18.34 -1.20
CA LYS A 220 -28.23 19.80 -0.98
C LYS A 220 -28.84 20.66 -2.08
N VAL A 221 -28.84 20.19 -3.34
CA VAL A 221 -29.35 20.97 -4.49
C VAL A 221 -30.77 20.60 -4.89
N LYS A 222 -31.35 19.60 -4.27
CA LYS A 222 -32.68 19.05 -4.59
C LYS A 222 -33.79 20.05 -4.70
N ASP A 223 -33.78 21.09 -3.86
CA ASP A 223 -34.80 22.13 -3.86
C ASP A 223 -34.46 23.32 -4.77
N SER A 224 -33.24 23.38 -5.31
CA SER A 224 -32.74 24.50 -6.11
C SER A 224 -32.47 24.16 -7.57
N GLN A 225 -32.38 22.90 -7.92
CA GLN A 225 -32.17 22.38 -9.27
C GLN A 225 -33.22 21.32 -9.60
N THR A 226 -33.97 21.59 -10.66
CA THR A 226 -34.81 20.59 -11.32
C THR A 226 -34.06 20.15 -12.59
N ASP A 227 -33.38 19.00 -12.52
CA ASP A 227 -32.57 18.34 -13.57
C ASP A 227 -31.19 18.95 -13.82
#